data_d53af186c0213d376a7931c9f870a874
#
_entry.id   d53af186c0213d376a7931c9f870a874
#
_cell.length_a   1.000
_cell.length_b   1.000
_cell.length_c   1.000
_cell.angle_alpha   90.00
_cell.angle_beta   90.00
_cell.angle_gamma   90.00
#
_symmetry.space_group_name_H-M   'P 1'
#
loop_
_entity.id
_entity.type
_entity.pdbx_description
1 polymer ?
#
loop_
_entity_poly.entity_id
_entity_poly.type
_entity_poly.pdbx_seq_one_letter_code
_entity_poly.pdbx_strand_id
1 'polypeptide(L)' 'MNKKVVSKISLAVGKRLKEARQAEKITQKQISAELNKYQADYSDYETGKVELDYEKIIYLCKRYKITPNDLFDFE' A
#
# COMPACT_ATOMS: atom_id res chain seq x y z
N MET A 1 2.18 -14.73 20.17
CA MET A 1 2.15 -14.70 19.39
C MET A 1 2.70 -14.49 18.66
N ASN A 2 2.70 -14.48 18.23
CA ASN A 2 2.97 -14.35 17.39
C ASN A 2 3.34 -14.46 16.35
N LYS A 3 3.11 -14.55 15.82
CA LYS A 3 3.40 -14.73 14.71
C LYS A 3 3.09 -13.82 13.80
N LYS A 4 3.66 -13.57 12.82
CA LYS A 4 3.40 -12.72 11.89
C LYS A 4 2.44 -13.26 11.00
N VAL A 5 1.23 -13.00 11.16
CA VAL A 5 0.12 -13.43 10.34
C VAL A 5 -0.34 -12.27 9.47
N VAL A 6 -0.34 -12.48 8.15
CA VAL A 6 -0.84 -11.47 7.24
C VAL A 6 -2.36 -11.45 7.36
N SER A 7 -2.93 -10.34 7.78
CA SER A 7 -4.37 -10.25 8.00
C SER A 7 -5.11 -10.14 6.67
N LYS A 8 -6.39 -10.51 6.68
CA LYS A 8 -7.23 -10.38 5.50
C LYS A 8 -7.37 -8.91 5.09
N ILE A 9 -7.43 -8.02 6.07
CA ILE A 9 -7.52 -6.59 5.79
C ILE A 9 -6.25 -6.11 5.12
N SER A 10 -5.11 -6.52 5.64
CA SER A 10 -3.82 -6.11 5.11
C SER A 10 -3.63 -6.59 3.66
N LEU A 11 -4.05 -7.83 3.39
CA LEU A 11 -4.02 -8.37 2.03
C LEU A 11 -4.88 -7.57 1.08
N ALA A 12 -6.11 -7.27 1.51
CA ALA A 12 -7.06 -6.53 0.68
C ALA A 12 -6.56 -5.11 0.41
N VAL A 13 -6.06 -4.45 1.44
CA VAL A 13 -5.50 -3.11 1.29
C VAL A 13 -4.31 -3.13 0.34
N GLY A 14 -3.42 -4.10 0.50
CA GLY A 14 -2.25 -4.21 -0.36
C GLY A 14 -2.62 -4.42 -1.81
N LYS A 15 -3.63 -5.25 -2.07
CA LYS A 15 -4.09 -5.49 -3.43
C LYS A 15 -4.65 -4.23 -4.06
N ARG A 16 -5.47 -3.50 -3.32
CA ARG A 16 -6.04 -2.25 -3.82
C ARG A 16 -4.98 -1.19 -4.05
N LEU A 17 -3.99 -1.16 -3.18
CA LEU A 17 -2.86 -0.25 -3.32
C LEU A 17 -2.12 -0.52 -4.64
N LYS A 18 -1.86 -1.78 -4.91
CA LYS A 18 -1.19 -2.18 -6.14
C LYS A 18 -2.00 -1.78 -7.37
N GLU A 19 -3.30 -2.06 -7.35
CA GLU A 19 -4.17 -1.72 -8.46
C GLU A 19 -4.20 -0.22 -8.71
N ALA A 20 -4.28 0.57 -7.64
CA ALA A 20 -4.29 2.02 -7.76
C ALA A 20 -2.97 2.54 -8.34
N ARG A 21 -1.86 1.98 -7.87
CA ARG A 21 -0.54 2.36 -8.38
C ARG A 21 -0.45 2.05 -9.88
N GLN A 22 -0.88 0.86 -10.27
CA GLN A 22 -0.80 0.46 -11.67
C GLN A 22 -1.72 1.31 -12.55
N ALA A 23 -2.87 1.71 -12.02
CA ALA A 23 -3.78 2.59 -12.75
C ALA A 23 -3.13 3.94 -13.05
N GLU A 24 -2.26 4.41 -12.18
CA GLU A 24 -1.53 5.65 -12.39
C GLU A 24 -0.21 5.44 -13.15
N LYS A 25 0.07 4.21 -13.53
CA LYS A 25 1.27 3.85 -14.31
C LYS A 25 2.55 4.20 -13.58
N ILE A 26 2.54 4.01 -12.28
CA ILE A 26 3.71 4.25 -11.43
C ILE A 26 4.32 2.90 -11.08
N THR A 27 5.64 2.77 -11.20
CA THR A 27 6.32 1.53 -10.84
C THR A 27 6.61 1.49 -9.34
N GLN A 28 6.81 0.28 -8.82
CA GLN A 28 7.24 0.15 -7.42
C GLN A 28 8.57 0.87 -7.19
N LYS A 29 9.45 0.82 -8.16
CA LYS A 29 10.75 1.48 -8.06
C LYS A 29 10.58 2.98 -7.88
N GLN A 30 9.68 3.58 -8.67
CA GLN A 30 9.41 5.01 -8.59
C GLN A 30 8.85 5.40 -7.23
N ILE A 31 7.83 4.70 -6.79
CA ILE A 31 7.18 5.08 -5.54
C ILE A 31 8.06 4.80 -4.32
N SER A 32 8.83 3.72 -4.35
CA SER A 32 9.73 3.43 -3.23
C SER A 32 10.79 4.51 -3.11
N ALA A 33 11.29 5.01 -4.23
CA ALA A 33 12.25 6.11 -4.20
C ALA A 33 11.63 7.38 -3.61
N GLU A 34 10.38 7.68 -3.97
CA GLU A 34 9.67 8.84 -3.40
C GLU A 34 9.52 8.73 -1.89
N LEU A 35 9.30 7.51 -1.42
CA LEU A 35 9.13 7.26 0.02
C LEU A 35 10.45 7.07 0.75
N ASN A 36 11.55 7.13 0.03
CA ASN A 36 12.88 6.92 0.58
C ASN A 36 12.98 5.53 1.24
N LYS A 37 12.47 4.53 0.54
CA LYS A 37 12.47 3.14 0.98
C LYS A 37 13.06 2.25 -0.09
N TYR A 38 13.53 1.08 0.33
CA TYR A 38 13.91 0.05 -0.62
C TYR A 38 12.65 -0.49 -1.28
N GLN A 39 12.78 -0.90 -2.53
CA GLN A 39 11.64 -1.43 -3.27
C GLN A 39 11.02 -2.64 -2.58
N ALA A 40 11.85 -3.51 -1.99
CA ALA A 40 11.35 -4.67 -1.27
C ALA A 40 10.47 -4.27 -0.08
N ASP A 41 10.85 -3.20 0.60
CA ASP A 41 10.07 -2.72 1.75
C ASP A 41 8.74 -2.15 1.31
N TYR A 42 8.72 -1.40 0.20
CA TYR A 42 7.46 -0.91 -0.34
C TYR A 42 6.58 -2.08 -0.79
N SER A 43 7.20 -3.08 -1.45
CA SER A 43 6.46 -4.25 -1.94
C SER A 43 5.73 -4.96 -0.81
N ASP A 44 6.27 -4.93 0.40
CA ASP A 44 5.62 -5.55 1.56
C ASP A 44 4.27 -4.91 1.87
N TYR A 45 4.09 -3.63 1.54
CA TYR A 45 2.77 -3.00 1.69
C TYR A 45 1.76 -3.63 0.72
N GLU A 46 2.17 -3.88 -0.51
CA GLU A 46 1.27 -4.42 -1.54
C GLU A 46 0.95 -5.88 -1.32
N THR A 47 1.86 -6.62 -0.70
CA THR A 47 1.62 -8.02 -0.41
C THR A 47 0.96 -8.24 0.95
N GLY A 48 0.74 -7.17 1.70
CA GLY A 48 0.08 -7.24 2.99
C GLY A 48 0.95 -7.68 4.13
N LYS A 49 2.25 -7.83 3.92
CA LYS A 49 3.16 -8.26 4.98
C LYS A 49 3.39 -7.19 6.03
N VAL A 50 3.27 -5.93 5.62
CA VAL A 50 3.47 -4.78 6.50
C VAL A 50 2.31 -3.83 6.30
N GLU A 51 1.76 -3.35 7.39
CA GLU A 51 0.65 -2.39 7.33
C GLU A 51 1.19 -0.99 7.11
N LEU A 52 0.40 -0.17 6.41
CA LEU A 52 0.74 1.22 6.18
C LEU A 52 0.53 2.02 7.45
N ASP A 53 1.43 2.94 7.74
CA ASP A 53 1.18 3.92 8.79
C ASP A 53 0.33 5.06 8.22
N TYR A 54 -0.14 5.94 9.09
CA TYR A 54 -1.05 7.01 8.70
C TYR A 54 -0.46 7.92 7.64
N GLU A 55 0.80 8.28 7.78
CA GLU A 55 1.46 9.18 6.83
C GLU A 55 1.52 8.56 5.45
N LYS A 56 1.83 7.26 5.39
CA LYS A 56 1.91 6.55 4.12
C LYS A 56 0.53 6.42 3.48
N ILE A 57 -0.49 6.17 4.30
CA ILE A 57 -1.86 6.10 3.80
C ILE A 57 -2.22 7.41 3.10
N ILE A 58 -1.97 8.53 3.78
CA ILE A 58 -2.31 9.85 3.24
C ILE A 58 -1.52 10.13 1.98
N TYR A 59 -0.21 9.91 2.03
CA TYR A 59 0.67 10.18 0.89
C TYR A 59 0.26 9.35 -0.34
N LEU A 60 0.08 8.06 -0.14
CA LEU A 60 -0.20 7.16 -1.25
C LEU A 60 -1.60 7.37 -1.82
N CYS A 61 -2.57 7.67 -0.98
CA CYS A 61 -3.91 7.99 -1.47
C CYS A 61 -3.86 9.23 -2.37
N LYS A 62 -3.14 10.26 -1.96
CA LYS A 62 -3.01 11.45 -2.78
C LYS A 62 -2.23 11.17 -4.05
N ARG A 63 -1.17 10.41 -3.93
CA ARG A 63 -0.30 10.10 -5.06
C ARG A 63 -1.00 9.26 -6.11
N TYR A 64 -1.80 8.30 -5.65
CA TYR A 64 -2.52 7.39 -6.56
C TYR A 64 -3.92 7.87 -6.88
N LYS A 65 -4.30 9.05 -6.38
CA LYS A 65 -5.61 9.68 -6.68
C LYS A 65 -6.78 8.81 -6.28
N ILE A 66 -6.67 8.23 -5.09
CA ILE A 66 -7.75 7.47 -4.49
C ILE A 66 -8.04 8.04 -3.10
N THR A 67 -9.14 7.62 -2.52
CA THR A 67 -9.50 8.00 -1.16
C THR A 67 -9.19 6.86 -0.21
N PRO A 68 -9.09 7.13 1.09
CA PRO A 68 -8.96 6.04 2.07
C PRO A 68 -10.10 5.03 1.97
N ASN A 69 -11.31 5.48 1.62
CA ASN A 69 -12.44 4.58 1.41
C ASN A 69 -12.18 3.60 0.28
N ASP A 70 -11.57 4.08 -0.81
CA ASP A 70 -11.20 3.20 -1.92
C ASP A 70 -10.23 2.13 -1.46
N LEU A 71 -9.34 2.49 -0.54
CA LEU A 71 -8.31 1.59 -0.08
C LEU A 71 -8.85 0.57 0.91
N PHE A 72 -9.69 1.02 1.84
CA PHE A 72 -10.19 0.16 2.91
C PHE A 72 -11.53 -0.50 2.61
N ASP A 73 -12.31 0.11 1.75
CA ASP A 73 -13.58 -0.47 1.30
C ASP A 73 -14.47 -0.95 2.44
N PHE A 74 -14.78 -0.05 3.35
CA PHE A 74 -15.72 -0.37 4.42
C PHE A 74 -17.12 -0.45 3.88
N GLU A 75 -17.80 -1.47 4.35
CA GLU A 75 -19.20 -1.67 3.98
C GLU A 75 -20.07 -1.58 5.20
#